data_13f6a4488317d2ebea45242960ec9590
#
_entry.id   13f6a4488317d2ebea45242960ec9590
#
_cell.length_a   1.000
_cell.length_b   1.000
_cell.length_c   1.000
_cell.angle_alpha   90.00
_cell.angle_beta   90.00
_cell.angle_gamma   90.00
#
_symmetry.space_group_name_H-M   'P 1'
#
loop_
_entity.id
_entity.type
_entity.pdbx_description
1 polymer ?
#
loop_
_entity_poly.entity_id
_entity_poly.type
_entity_poly.pdbx_seq_one_letter_code
_entity_poly.pdbx_strand_id
1 'polypeptide(L)'
;SASAGTAYYQMGVELSEAIRQGTDDAIILTLEESQGSVQNVMEVMARQGNYVFTTPPALVDQAMGGEGAFAERQNPRFQEIRGLFPIPSITMHFVLAGDDGVTDISTLEGKHLLIGRGTFGAREAARYLELFGLEESVKIADAAMGSGPDALKNGQIDGFVTASSFPSPNVIETAASMPVTLVSRTDQQIEQTGAPRQTIPGGTYPG
;
A
#
# COMPACT_ATOMS: atom_id res chain seq x y z
N SER A 1 -11.19 -5.49 2.86
CA SER A 1 -9.85 -5.52 2.25
C SER A 1 -9.23 -4.12 2.23
N ALA A 2 -9.21 -3.46 1.09
CA ALA A 2 -8.71 -2.10 0.88
C ALA A 2 -9.73 -1.33 0.02
N SER A 3 -9.43 -0.11 -0.44
CA SER A 3 -10.33 0.62 -1.34
C SER A 3 -10.34 -0.01 -2.74
N ALA A 4 -11.46 0.10 -3.45
CA ALA A 4 -11.58 -0.32 -4.85
C ALA A 4 -10.47 0.33 -5.70
N GLY A 5 -9.99 -0.40 -6.73
CA GLY A 5 -8.87 0.04 -7.55
C GLY A 5 -7.48 -0.29 -6.99
N THR A 6 -7.37 -0.80 -5.76
CA THR A 6 -6.10 -1.28 -5.20
C THR A 6 -5.87 -2.75 -5.52
N ALA A 7 -4.58 -3.17 -5.60
CA ALA A 7 -4.22 -4.56 -5.86
C ALA A 7 -4.83 -5.52 -4.84
N TYR A 8 -4.85 -5.15 -3.55
CA TYR A 8 -5.45 -6.03 -2.53
C TYR A 8 -6.96 -6.15 -2.63
N TYR A 9 -7.66 -5.13 -3.12
CA TYR A 9 -9.09 -5.26 -3.41
C TYR A 9 -9.31 -6.26 -4.56
N GLN A 10 -8.54 -6.12 -5.65
CA GLN A 10 -8.62 -7.04 -6.79
C GLN A 10 -8.27 -8.48 -6.42
N MET A 11 -7.19 -8.69 -5.65
CA MET A 11 -6.86 -10.01 -5.10
C MET A 11 -8.01 -10.57 -4.25
N GLY A 12 -8.69 -9.72 -3.48
CA GLY A 12 -9.85 -10.11 -2.71
C GLY A 12 -11.01 -10.60 -3.58
N VAL A 13 -11.27 -9.94 -4.73
CA VAL A 13 -12.27 -10.38 -5.71
C VAL A 13 -11.91 -11.74 -6.28
N GLU A 14 -10.69 -11.89 -6.78
CA GLU A 14 -10.20 -13.14 -7.36
C GLU A 14 -10.21 -14.29 -6.36
N LEU A 15 -9.78 -14.03 -5.13
CA LEU A 15 -9.78 -14.99 -4.03
C LEU A 15 -11.20 -15.41 -3.64
N SER A 16 -12.13 -14.46 -3.57
CA SER A 16 -13.54 -14.75 -3.28
C SER A 16 -14.13 -15.70 -4.31
N GLU A 17 -13.86 -15.46 -5.58
CA GLU A 17 -14.32 -16.31 -6.68
C GLU A 17 -13.63 -17.68 -6.65
N ALA A 18 -12.31 -17.75 -6.43
CA ALA A 18 -11.57 -19.01 -6.33
C ALA A 18 -12.06 -19.88 -5.16
N ILE A 19 -12.33 -19.27 -4.01
CA ILE A 19 -12.88 -19.99 -2.84
C ILE A 19 -14.30 -20.50 -3.14
N ARG A 20 -15.15 -19.65 -3.72
CA ARG A 20 -16.52 -20.02 -4.10
C ARG A 20 -16.53 -21.24 -5.02
N GLN A 21 -15.72 -21.21 -6.09
CA GLN A 21 -15.60 -22.32 -7.03
C GLN A 21 -14.97 -23.57 -6.41
N GLY A 22 -13.89 -23.39 -5.65
CA GLY A 22 -13.18 -24.51 -5.03
C GLY A 22 -13.94 -25.22 -3.90
N THR A 23 -15.02 -24.62 -3.43
CA THR A 23 -15.88 -25.18 -2.36
C THR A 23 -17.30 -25.48 -2.84
N ASP A 24 -17.56 -25.48 -4.14
CA ASP A 24 -18.89 -25.68 -4.71
C ASP A 24 -19.96 -24.83 -4.01
N ASP A 25 -19.68 -23.52 -3.90
CA ASP A 25 -20.52 -22.52 -3.23
C ASP A 25 -20.73 -22.74 -1.70
N ALA A 26 -20.00 -23.67 -1.07
CA ALA A 26 -20.11 -23.89 0.38
C ALA A 26 -19.53 -22.71 1.20
N ILE A 27 -18.57 -21.95 0.65
CA ILE A 27 -18.01 -20.77 1.26
C ILE A 27 -18.16 -19.59 0.29
N ILE A 28 -18.89 -18.56 0.73
CA ILE A 28 -19.09 -17.33 -0.01
C ILE A 28 -18.48 -16.18 0.79
N LEU A 29 -17.48 -15.49 0.20
CA LEU A 29 -16.88 -14.30 0.78
C LEU A 29 -17.52 -13.05 0.17
N THR A 30 -18.07 -12.20 1.04
CA THR A 30 -18.48 -10.84 0.66
C THR A 30 -17.33 -9.89 0.86
N LEU A 31 -16.87 -9.28 -0.24
CA LEU A 31 -15.76 -8.33 -0.18
C LEU A 31 -16.26 -6.95 0.24
N GLU A 32 -15.68 -6.41 1.29
CA GLU A 32 -15.93 -5.05 1.78
C GLU A 32 -14.71 -4.17 1.53
N GLU A 33 -14.96 -2.92 1.14
CA GLU A 33 -13.94 -1.89 1.07
C GLU A 33 -13.52 -1.44 2.48
N SER A 34 -12.27 -0.97 2.57
CA SER A 34 -11.75 -0.34 3.77
C SER A 34 -10.71 0.72 3.40
N GLN A 35 -10.34 1.55 4.36
CA GLN A 35 -9.24 2.51 4.21
C GLN A 35 -7.85 1.85 4.25
N GLY A 36 -7.80 0.51 4.40
CA GLY A 36 -6.57 -0.26 4.37
C GLY A 36 -6.27 -1.06 5.63
N SER A 37 -5.06 -1.58 5.69
CA SER A 37 -4.66 -2.64 6.62
C SER A 37 -4.80 -2.27 8.11
N VAL A 38 -4.60 -1.00 8.47
CA VAL A 38 -4.77 -0.57 9.88
C VAL A 38 -6.23 -0.68 10.30
N GLN A 39 -7.16 -0.18 9.48
CA GLN A 39 -8.58 -0.35 9.74
C GLN A 39 -8.96 -1.83 9.78
N ASN A 40 -8.45 -2.64 8.87
CA ASN A 40 -8.74 -4.07 8.82
C ASN A 40 -8.40 -4.77 10.14
N VAL A 41 -7.24 -4.48 10.71
CA VAL A 41 -6.84 -5.03 12.01
C VAL A 41 -7.72 -4.48 13.14
N MET A 42 -8.04 -3.19 13.13
CA MET A 42 -8.90 -2.55 14.12
C MET A 42 -10.32 -3.14 14.16
N GLU A 43 -10.86 -3.55 13.02
CA GLU A 43 -12.21 -4.13 12.90
C GLU A 43 -12.37 -5.43 13.71
N VAL A 44 -11.28 -6.12 14.05
CA VAL A 44 -11.29 -7.30 14.93
C VAL A 44 -11.91 -6.98 16.31
N MET A 45 -11.81 -5.75 16.78
CA MET A 45 -12.41 -5.32 18.05
C MET A 45 -13.95 -5.33 18.02
N ALA A 46 -14.54 -5.01 16.87
CA ALA A 46 -15.98 -4.85 16.70
C ALA A 46 -16.64 -6.09 16.08
N ARG A 47 -15.93 -6.80 15.19
CA ARG A 47 -16.50 -7.91 14.44
C ARG A 47 -16.35 -9.23 15.20
N GLN A 48 -17.32 -10.10 15.01
CA GLN A 48 -17.35 -11.45 15.60
C GLN A 48 -17.53 -12.48 14.49
N GLY A 49 -16.93 -13.67 14.68
CA GLY A 49 -17.11 -14.81 13.79
C GLY A 49 -16.43 -14.65 12.44
N ASN A 50 -17.14 -14.83 11.37
CA ASN A 50 -16.66 -15.00 9.98
C ASN A 50 -16.07 -13.73 9.36
N TYR A 51 -15.06 -13.14 9.97
CA TYR A 51 -14.35 -11.99 9.45
C TYR A 51 -12.92 -12.37 9.08
N VAL A 52 -12.56 -12.17 7.83
CA VAL A 52 -11.20 -12.29 7.31
C VAL A 52 -10.74 -10.97 6.70
N PHE A 53 -9.45 -10.70 6.75
CA PHE A 53 -8.91 -9.45 6.25
C PHE A 53 -7.48 -9.62 5.72
N THR A 54 -7.07 -8.68 4.90
CA THR A 54 -5.70 -8.58 4.40
C THR A 54 -4.91 -7.55 5.18
N THR A 55 -3.67 -7.87 5.56
CA THR A 55 -2.77 -6.96 6.28
C THR A 55 -1.33 -7.43 6.14
N PRO A 56 -0.32 -6.54 6.20
CA PRO A 56 1.05 -6.94 6.46
C PRO A 56 1.18 -7.59 7.84
N PRO A 57 1.94 -8.69 7.98
CA PRO A 57 2.17 -9.34 9.28
C PRO A 57 2.67 -8.40 10.37
N ALA A 58 3.57 -7.48 10.03
CA ALA A 58 4.11 -6.50 10.98
C ALA A 58 3.03 -5.63 11.66
N LEU A 59 1.89 -5.37 11.02
CA LEU A 59 0.78 -4.66 11.66
C LEU A 59 0.05 -5.53 12.69
N VAL A 60 0.02 -6.84 12.49
CA VAL A 60 -0.53 -7.77 13.49
C VAL A 60 0.39 -7.81 14.70
N ASP A 61 1.70 -7.88 14.50
CA ASP A 61 2.69 -7.85 15.57
C ASP A 61 2.58 -6.55 16.38
N GLN A 62 2.48 -5.39 15.72
CA GLN A 62 2.24 -4.11 16.39
C GLN A 62 0.93 -4.09 17.18
N ALA A 63 -0.15 -4.65 16.64
CA ALA A 63 -1.43 -4.71 17.36
C ALA A 63 -1.34 -5.61 18.60
N MET A 64 -0.67 -6.76 18.49
CA MET A 64 -0.44 -7.68 19.61
C MET A 64 0.48 -7.07 20.68
N GLY A 65 1.49 -6.30 20.28
CA GLY A 65 2.42 -5.59 21.15
C GLY A 65 1.88 -4.27 21.72
N GLY A 66 0.79 -3.75 21.19
CA GLY A 66 0.27 -2.44 21.58
C GLY A 66 1.16 -1.29 21.13
N GLU A 67 1.69 -1.38 19.91
CA GLU A 67 2.66 -0.43 19.36
C GLU A 67 2.09 0.36 18.18
N GLY A 68 2.76 1.42 17.78
CA GLY A 68 2.43 2.22 16.60
C GLY A 68 0.98 2.70 16.60
N ALA A 69 0.22 2.33 15.57
CA ALA A 69 -1.20 2.68 15.43
C ALA A 69 -2.11 2.15 16.55
N PHE A 70 -1.65 1.17 17.30
CA PHE A 70 -2.41 0.43 18.29
C PHE A 70 -2.02 0.77 19.74
N ALA A 71 -1.04 1.65 19.95
CA ALA A 71 -0.51 2.01 21.29
C ALA A 71 -1.60 2.49 22.25
N GLU A 72 -2.55 3.31 21.75
CA GLU A 72 -3.68 3.81 22.53
C GLU A 72 -4.95 2.98 22.39
N ARG A 73 -4.89 1.86 21.67
CA ARG A 73 -6.06 1.02 21.32
C ARG A 73 -5.78 -0.45 21.53
N GLN A 74 -5.09 -0.77 22.62
CA GLN A 74 -4.81 -2.15 22.99
C GLN A 74 -6.10 -2.93 23.24
N ASN A 75 -6.17 -4.15 22.69
CA ASN A 75 -7.31 -5.03 22.89
C ASN A 75 -6.87 -6.50 22.91
N PRO A 76 -7.31 -7.29 23.90
CA PRO A 76 -6.97 -8.71 24.01
C PRO A 76 -7.33 -9.53 22.76
N ARG A 77 -8.34 -9.12 22.01
CA ARG A 77 -8.76 -9.81 20.78
C ARG A 77 -7.71 -9.80 19.68
N PHE A 78 -6.76 -8.88 19.70
CA PHE A 78 -5.65 -8.93 18.75
C PHE A 78 -4.82 -10.21 18.90
N GLN A 79 -4.76 -10.78 20.11
CA GLN A 79 -4.09 -12.07 20.37
C GLN A 79 -4.81 -13.27 19.73
N GLU A 80 -6.07 -13.10 19.32
CA GLU A 80 -6.88 -14.13 18.67
C GLU A 80 -6.68 -14.17 17.15
N ILE A 81 -6.01 -13.20 16.55
CA ILE A 81 -5.75 -13.16 15.11
C ILE A 81 -4.92 -14.38 14.70
N ARG A 82 -5.30 -15.01 13.60
CA ARG A 82 -4.60 -16.16 13.01
C ARG A 82 -4.37 -15.93 11.53
N GLY A 83 -3.19 -16.28 11.05
CA GLY A 83 -2.86 -16.30 9.64
C GLY A 83 -3.53 -17.49 8.95
N LEU A 84 -4.13 -17.27 7.80
CA LEU A 84 -4.68 -18.33 6.96
C LEU A 84 -3.66 -18.79 5.91
N PHE A 85 -3.18 -17.86 5.10
CA PHE A 85 -2.15 -18.10 4.08
C PHE A 85 -1.53 -16.77 3.65
N PRO A 86 -0.30 -16.79 3.11
CA PRO A 86 0.32 -15.59 2.57
C PRO A 86 -0.29 -15.20 1.22
N ILE A 87 -0.36 -13.90 0.98
CA ILE A 87 -0.63 -13.30 -0.33
C ILE A 87 0.62 -12.55 -0.79
N PRO A 88 0.73 -12.15 -2.08
CA PRO A 88 1.90 -11.44 -2.59
C PRO A 88 2.30 -10.21 -1.75
N SER A 89 3.60 -9.97 -1.63
CA SER A 89 4.17 -8.91 -0.81
C SER A 89 3.74 -7.52 -1.27
N ILE A 90 3.66 -6.59 -0.32
CA ILE A 90 3.52 -5.17 -0.62
C ILE A 90 4.88 -4.62 -1.04
N THR A 91 4.89 -3.88 -2.15
CA THR A 91 6.01 -3.10 -2.64
C THR A 91 5.62 -1.62 -2.59
N MET A 92 6.53 -0.80 -2.06
CA MET A 92 6.35 0.65 -2.05
C MET A 92 6.73 1.22 -3.41
N HIS A 93 5.75 1.74 -4.13
CA HIS A 93 5.94 2.43 -5.41
C HIS A 93 5.91 3.93 -5.17
N PHE A 94 7.03 4.59 -5.44
CA PHE A 94 7.12 6.05 -5.51
C PHE A 94 7.09 6.41 -6.99
N VAL A 95 6.01 7.05 -7.42
CA VAL A 95 5.71 7.33 -8.83
C VAL A 95 5.76 8.83 -9.04
N LEU A 96 6.61 9.30 -9.94
CA LEU A 96 6.69 10.69 -10.37
C LEU A 96 6.20 10.84 -11.80
N ALA A 97 5.66 12.02 -12.13
CA ALA A 97 5.38 12.38 -13.52
C ALA A 97 6.68 12.59 -14.30
N GLY A 98 6.71 12.15 -15.56
CA GLY A 98 7.85 12.33 -16.45
C GLY A 98 8.71 11.08 -16.60
N ASP A 99 9.71 11.17 -17.47
CA ASP A 99 10.71 10.13 -17.74
C ASP A 99 12.09 10.70 -17.36
N ASP A 100 12.40 10.62 -16.07
CA ASP A 100 13.65 11.16 -15.51
C ASP A 100 14.78 10.12 -15.50
N GLY A 101 14.56 8.94 -16.10
CA GLY A 101 15.53 7.86 -16.15
C GLY A 101 15.78 7.20 -14.80
N VAL A 102 17.04 6.87 -14.49
CA VAL A 102 17.39 6.24 -13.21
C VAL A 102 17.43 7.29 -12.10
N THR A 103 16.59 7.12 -11.11
CA THR A 103 16.42 8.01 -9.96
C THR A 103 16.66 7.29 -8.65
N ASP A 104 16.83 8.02 -7.58
CA ASP A 104 16.80 7.51 -6.21
C ASP A 104 15.85 8.33 -5.33
N ILE A 105 15.75 7.98 -4.05
CA ILE A 105 14.78 8.60 -3.13
C ILE A 105 14.98 10.12 -2.97
N SER A 106 16.19 10.66 -3.19
CA SER A 106 16.48 12.09 -3.08
C SER A 106 15.76 12.92 -4.16
N THR A 107 15.36 12.30 -5.27
CA THR A 107 14.55 12.94 -6.34
C THR A 107 13.21 13.46 -5.83
N LEU A 108 12.76 12.98 -4.66
CA LEU A 108 11.51 13.43 -4.04
C LEU A 108 11.62 14.81 -3.38
N GLU A 109 12.82 15.35 -3.20
CA GLU A 109 13.04 16.66 -2.57
C GLU A 109 12.26 17.76 -3.29
N GLY A 110 11.51 18.56 -2.53
CA GLY A 110 10.68 19.64 -3.04
C GLY A 110 9.39 19.22 -3.74
N LYS A 111 9.14 17.94 -3.91
CA LYS A 111 7.96 17.43 -4.64
C LYS A 111 6.68 17.52 -3.81
N HIS A 112 5.54 17.62 -4.50
CA HIS A 112 4.20 17.52 -3.94
C HIS A 112 3.65 16.13 -4.19
N LEU A 113 3.54 15.30 -3.13
CA LEU A 113 3.21 13.89 -3.23
C LEU A 113 1.87 13.56 -2.59
N LEU A 114 1.09 12.70 -3.22
CA LEU A 114 -0.08 12.07 -2.64
C LEU A 114 0.31 10.70 -2.07
N ILE A 115 0.12 10.50 -0.75
CA ILE A 115 0.48 9.24 -0.08
C ILE A 115 -0.74 8.44 0.41
N GLY A 116 -1.96 8.96 0.23
CA GLY A 116 -3.21 8.30 0.59
C GLY A 116 -3.45 8.22 2.10
N ARG A 117 -4.25 9.14 2.63
CA ARG A 117 -4.52 9.27 4.06
C ARG A 117 -5.03 7.96 4.69
N GLY A 118 -4.53 7.64 5.89
CA GLY A 118 -5.01 6.53 6.71
C GLY A 118 -4.59 5.13 6.26
N THR A 119 -3.86 5.00 5.15
CA THR A 119 -3.39 3.72 4.64
C THR A 119 -2.08 3.26 5.30
N PHE A 120 -1.76 1.97 5.18
CA PHE A 120 -0.42 1.47 5.53
C PHE A 120 0.65 2.15 4.67
N GLY A 121 0.39 2.29 3.35
CA GLY A 121 1.30 2.96 2.43
C GLY A 121 1.64 4.40 2.83
N ALA A 122 0.65 5.15 3.35
CA ALA A 122 0.89 6.51 3.84
C ALA A 122 1.86 6.55 5.03
N ARG A 123 1.74 5.59 5.94
CA ARG A 123 2.63 5.49 7.11
C ARG A 123 4.04 5.10 6.72
N GLU A 124 4.18 4.11 5.85
CA GLU A 124 5.49 3.70 5.35
C GLU A 124 6.14 4.81 4.50
N ALA A 125 5.35 5.53 3.68
CA ALA A 125 5.85 6.69 2.95
C ALA A 125 6.38 7.76 3.90
N ALA A 126 5.59 8.14 4.92
CA ALA A 126 6.02 9.11 5.93
C ALA A 126 7.30 8.66 6.67
N ARG A 127 7.36 7.38 7.08
CA ARG A 127 8.56 6.80 7.69
C ARG A 127 9.78 6.85 6.77
N TYR A 128 9.60 6.63 5.47
CA TYR A 128 10.72 6.72 4.51
C TYR A 128 11.15 8.17 4.32
N LEU A 129 10.21 9.12 4.23
CA LEU A 129 10.56 10.53 4.13
C LEU A 129 11.35 10.99 5.36
N GLU A 130 10.94 10.62 6.57
CA GLU A 130 11.68 10.88 7.81
C GLU A 130 13.06 10.22 7.79
N LEU A 131 13.13 8.91 7.45
CA LEU A 131 14.38 8.15 7.40
C LEU A 131 15.44 8.78 6.48
N PHE A 132 14.99 9.39 5.39
CA PHE A 132 15.87 10.02 4.40
C PHE A 132 15.96 11.55 4.55
N GLY A 133 15.41 12.13 5.61
CA GLY A 133 15.46 13.57 5.90
C GLY A 133 14.69 14.44 4.90
N LEU A 134 13.61 13.90 4.32
CA LEU A 134 12.82 14.56 3.28
C LEU A 134 11.48 15.11 3.80
N GLU A 135 11.14 14.89 5.07
CA GLU A 135 9.85 15.25 5.66
C GLU A 135 9.54 16.76 5.61
N GLU A 136 10.58 17.59 5.71
CA GLU A 136 10.44 19.05 5.65
C GLU A 136 10.39 19.58 4.21
N SER A 137 10.96 18.85 3.25
CA SER A 137 11.06 19.29 1.85
C SER A 137 9.93 18.78 0.97
N VAL A 138 9.32 17.65 1.30
CA VAL A 138 8.21 17.07 0.55
C VAL A 138 6.87 17.59 1.06
N LYS A 139 6.04 18.08 0.15
CA LYS A 139 4.66 18.50 0.47
C LYS A 139 3.73 17.31 0.32
N ILE A 140 2.85 17.07 1.30
CA ILE A 140 1.89 15.98 1.26
C ILE A 140 0.52 16.50 0.86
N ALA A 141 -0.02 15.96 -0.21
CA ALA A 141 -1.39 16.21 -0.65
C ALA A 141 -2.38 15.44 0.22
N ASP A 142 -3.42 16.13 0.66
CA ASP A 142 -4.46 15.59 1.54
C ASP A 142 -5.63 15.06 0.72
N ALA A 143 -5.46 13.89 0.10
CA ALA A 143 -6.49 13.25 -0.71
C ALA A 143 -6.44 11.73 -0.57
N ALA A 144 -7.51 11.06 -1.01
CA ALA A 144 -7.57 9.61 -1.06
C ALA A 144 -6.66 9.05 -2.16
N MET A 145 -6.07 7.86 -1.95
CA MET A 145 -5.15 7.23 -2.91
C MET A 145 -5.79 7.01 -4.29
N GLY A 146 -7.07 6.70 -4.36
CA GLY A 146 -7.77 6.47 -5.63
C GLY A 146 -7.80 7.68 -6.57
N SER A 147 -7.56 8.90 -6.07
CA SER A 147 -7.47 10.10 -6.90
C SER A 147 -6.05 10.37 -7.44
N GLY A 148 -5.06 9.56 -7.05
CA GLY A 148 -3.65 9.75 -7.42
C GLY A 148 -3.40 9.84 -8.92
N PRO A 149 -3.84 8.86 -9.73
CA PRO A 149 -3.66 8.88 -11.18
C PRO A 149 -4.21 10.16 -11.84
N ASP A 150 -5.43 10.56 -11.49
CA ASP A 150 -6.06 11.77 -12.06
C ASP A 150 -5.38 13.05 -11.57
N ALA A 151 -5.04 13.14 -10.29
CA ALA A 151 -4.35 14.30 -9.74
C ALA A 151 -2.97 14.50 -10.41
N LEU A 152 -2.26 13.41 -10.69
CA LEU A 152 -0.98 13.45 -11.40
C LEU A 152 -1.15 13.91 -12.85
N LYS A 153 -2.10 13.32 -13.59
CA LYS A 153 -2.44 13.73 -14.98
C LYS A 153 -2.81 15.20 -15.07
N ASN A 154 -3.51 15.72 -14.08
CA ASN A 154 -3.95 17.12 -14.04
C ASN A 154 -2.88 18.09 -13.51
N GLY A 155 -1.69 17.62 -13.16
CA GLY A 155 -0.60 18.44 -12.62
C GLY A 155 -0.88 19.03 -11.24
N GLN A 156 -1.78 18.44 -10.48
CA GLN A 156 -2.11 18.86 -9.11
C GLN A 156 -1.10 18.36 -8.09
N ILE A 157 -0.38 17.31 -8.42
CA ILE A 157 0.71 16.69 -7.67
C ILE A 157 1.87 16.36 -8.61
N ASP A 158 3.08 16.24 -8.06
CA ASP A 158 4.26 15.82 -8.83
C ASP A 158 4.39 14.30 -8.86
N GLY A 159 3.77 13.61 -7.90
CA GLY A 159 3.82 12.16 -7.78
C GLY A 159 2.85 11.60 -6.76
N PHE A 160 2.76 10.29 -6.71
CA PHE A 160 2.04 9.58 -5.65
C PHE A 160 2.82 8.39 -5.14
N VAL A 161 2.52 7.96 -3.90
CA VAL A 161 3.14 6.77 -3.30
C VAL A 161 2.05 5.74 -3.01
N THR A 162 2.19 4.56 -3.58
CA THR A 162 1.26 3.45 -3.32
C THR A 162 1.98 2.22 -2.80
N ALA A 163 1.36 1.55 -1.84
CA ALA A 163 1.80 0.27 -1.32
C ALA A 163 0.91 -0.83 -1.90
N SER A 164 1.45 -1.62 -2.80
CA SER A 164 0.70 -2.72 -3.44
C SER A 164 1.66 -3.82 -3.92
N SER A 165 1.13 -4.96 -4.33
CA SER A 165 1.92 -5.89 -5.17
C SER A 165 2.22 -5.23 -6.51
N PHE A 166 3.16 -5.80 -7.28
CA PHE A 166 3.36 -5.39 -8.66
C PHE A 166 2.93 -6.52 -9.62
N PRO A 167 2.35 -6.15 -10.78
CA PRO A 167 2.05 -4.80 -11.21
C PRO A 167 0.91 -4.15 -10.41
N SER A 168 1.07 -2.86 -10.08
CA SER A 168 0.07 -2.05 -9.36
C SER A 168 -0.95 -1.45 -10.33
N PRO A 169 -2.26 -1.60 -10.11
CA PRO A 169 -3.28 -1.04 -11.00
C PRO A 169 -3.17 0.47 -11.19
N ASN A 170 -2.96 1.22 -10.12
CA ASN A 170 -2.80 2.67 -10.20
C ASN A 170 -1.59 3.09 -11.05
N VAL A 171 -0.50 2.33 -10.98
CA VAL A 171 0.71 2.58 -11.78
C VAL A 171 0.47 2.23 -13.24
N ILE A 172 -0.19 1.08 -13.53
CA ILE A 172 -0.59 0.71 -14.90
C ILE A 172 -1.47 1.78 -15.52
N GLU A 173 -2.51 2.22 -14.81
CA GLU A 173 -3.45 3.24 -15.27
C GLU A 173 -2.73 4.55 -15.62
N THR A 174 -1.82 4.98 -14.74
CA THR A 174 -1.06 6.21 -14.95
C THR A 174 -0.09 6.08 -16.11
N ALA A 175 0.72 5.02 -16.12
CA ALA A 175 1.74 4.76 -17.15
C ALA A 175 1.13 4.56 -18.55
N ALA A 176 -0.09 4.03 -18.64
CA ALA A 176 -0.82 3.92 -19.90
C ALA A 176 -1.27 5.27 -20.47
N SER A 177 -1.29 6.32 -19.67
CA SER A 177 -1.83 7.63 -20.06
C SER A 177 -0.78 8.75 -20.13
N MET A 178 0.36 8.59 -19.48
CA MET A 178 1.45 9.57 -19.46
C MET A 178 2.77 8.90 -19.06
N PRO A 179 3.93 9.48 -19.43
CA PRO A 179 5.22 9.02 -18.94
C PRO A 179 5.30 9.15 -17.42
N VAL A 180 5.83 8.10 -16.76
CA VAL A 180 6.07 8.09 -15.33
C VAL A 180 7.43 7.48 -15.00
N THR A 181 8.04 7.96 -13.94
CA THR A 181 9.27 7.41 -13.38
C THR A 181 8.96 6.70 -12.07
N LEU A 182 9.37 5.44 -11.95
CA LEU A 182 9.42 4.73 -10.68
C LEU A 182 10.73 5.06 -9.96
N VAL A 183 10.61 5.74 -8.83
CA VAL A 183 11.78 6.11 -8.03
C VAL A 183 12.42 4.86 -7.43
N SER A 184 13.65 4.59 -7.79
CA SER A 184 14.46 3.50 -7.27
C SER A 184 15.07 3.85 -5.91
N ARG A 185 15.72 2.89 -5.28
CA ARG A 185 16.52 3.07 -4.07
C ARG A 185 17.86 2.39 -4.26
N THR A 186 18.92 3.01 -3.79
CA THR A 186 20.25 2.39 -3.76
C THR A 186 20.29 1.25 -2.75
N ASP A 187 21.27 0.38 -2.84
CA ASP A 187 21.48 -0.73 -1.89
C ASP A 187 21.54 -0.23 -0.45
N GLN A 188 22.26 0.85 -0.21
CA GLN A 188 22.39 1.48 1.09
C GLN A 188 21.02 2.02 1.60
N GLN A 189 20.24 2.65 0.73
CA GLN A 189 18.90 3.14 1.08
C GLN A 189 17.95 1.98 1.43
N ILE A 190 18.05 0.86 0.71
CA ILE A 190 17.25 -0.34 1.01
C ILE A 190 17.63 -0.90 2.38
N GLU A 191 18.92 -1.05 2.69
CA GLU A 191 19.37 -1.50 4.01
C GLU A 191 18.85 -0.61 5.15
N GLN A 192 18.87 0.71 4.97
CA GLN A 192 18.36 1.65 5.95
C GLN A 192 16.86 1.47 6.23
N THR A 193 16.06 1.04 5.23
CA THR A 193 14.62 0.82 5.45
C THR A 193 14.33 -0.39 6.34
N GLY A 194 15.25 -1.34 6.45
CA GLY A 194 15.03 -2.63 7.11
C GLY A 194 14.05 -3.56 6.36
N ALA A 195 13.57 -3.14 5.18
CA ALA A 195 12.63 -3.92 4.38
C ALA A 195 13.37 -4.85 3.38
N PRO A 196 12.78 -6.00 3.03
CA PRO A 196 13.33 -6.85 1.99
C PRO A 196 13.39 -6.13 0.64
N ARG A 197 14.49 -6.33 -0.10
CA ARG A 197 14.60 -5.84 -1.47
C ARG A 197 13.52 -6.46 -2.35
N GLN A 198 12.85 -5.62 -3.13
CA GLN A 198 12.00 -6.04 -4.23
C GLN A 198 12.49 -5.38 -5.52
N THR A 199 12.63 -6.18 -6.57
CA THR A 199 12.99 -5.67 -7.90
C THR A 199 11.78 -5.79 -8.82
N ILE A 200 11.35 -4.67 -9.36
CA ILE A 200 10.31 -4.64 -10.39
C ILE A 200 11.00 -4.83 -11.74
N PRO A 201 10.74 -5.92 -12.47
CA PRO A 201 11.38 -6.15 -13.77
C PRO A 201 11.04 -5.06 -14.78
N GLY A 202 11.98 -4.73 -15.67
CA GLY A 202 11.71 -3.86 -16.80
C GLY A 202 10.56 -4.42 -17.65
N GLY A 203 9.70 -3.55 -18.18
CA GLY A 203 8.51 -3.93 -18.94
C GLY A 203 7.32 -4.40 -18.09
N THR A 204 7.40 -4.33 -16.77
CA THR A 204 6.25 -4.61 -15.88
C THR A 204 5.13 -3.57 -16.08
N TYR A 205 5.49 -2.33 -16.36
CA TYR A 205 4.57 -1.22 -16.63
C TYR A 205 4.71 -0.72 -18.06
N PRO A 206 3.64 -0.15 -18.68
CA PRO A 206 3.74 0.51 -19.96
C PRO A 206 4.71 1.70 -19.94
N GLY A 207 5.44 1.93 -21.04
CA GLY A 207 6.39 3.04 -21.18
C GLY A 207 7.86 2.68 -21.07
#